data_d42cd141baec7052da7800b9aebc7a81
#
_entry.id   d42cd141baec7052da7800b9aebc7a81
#
_cell.length_a   1.000
_cell.length_b   1.000
_cell.length_c   1.000
_cell.angle_alpha   90.00
_cell.angle_beta   90.00
_cell.angle_gamma   90.00
#
_symmetry.space_group_name_H-M   'P 1'
#
loop_
_entity.id
_entity.type
_entity.pdbx_description
1 polymer ?
#
loop_
_entity_poly.entity_id
_entity_poly.type
_entity_poly.pdbx_seq_one_letter_code
_entity_poly.pdbx_strand_id
1 'polypeptide(L)'
;MRKFGVKLLRGFVRVWGRLPLKVHYFFAGFLTWILHDVMKYRRDVVMVNLARSFPEMNYGQLKSVADEFYRHLSEIFVEAIWFGASDYKRLHDSGIVTITNPEVFNEMFDNASNVTMLFSHCGNWEILGGILGYRTSTGEKLHLEERQIRVVYKELHSKLSDDFFKLNRIAALVYGGTECVVESSRILRVALKNKDKKSLYIYIADQFPYVVSNYCAGEFMHQPTLAMLGSSGVAHKLGHGVLYLKMKRVERGRYEMTFTPICNDASSMAPEDIMRKYFDLLEEDIRETPHNWLWTHKRWK
;
A
#
# COMPACT_ATOMS: atom_id res chain seq x y z
N MET A 1 -26.39 5.04 14.91
CA MET A 1 -26.13 3.78 14.17
C MET A 1 -24.68 3.67 13.67
N ARG A 2 -24.10 4.62 12.89
CA ARG A 2 -22.73 4.54 12.35
C ARG A 2 -21.65 4.30 13.42
N LYS A 3 -21.59 5.15 14.48
CA LYS A 3 -20.59 4.98 15.57
C LYS A 3 -20.73 3.64 16.29
N PHE A 4 -21.92 3.10 16.40
CA PHE A 4 -22.17 1.78 16.98
C PHE A 4 -21.64 0.67 16.08
N GLY A 5 -21.92 0.72 14.77
CA GLY A 5 -21.39 -0.24 13.80
C GLY A 5 -19.86 -0.28 13.76
N VAL A 6 -19.19 0.89 13.79
CA VAL A 6 -17.71 0.97 13.89
C VAL A 6 -17.21 0.33 15.19
N LYS A 7 -17.87 0.61 16.33
CA LYS A 7 -17.50 0.00 17.62
C LYS A 7 -17.64 -1.52 17.60
N LEU A 8 -18.70 -2.03 16.99
CA LEU A 8 -18.96 -3.48 16.87
C LEU A 8 -17.88 -4.15 16.00
N LEU A 9 -17.58 -3.57 14.81
CA LEU A 9 -16.52 -4.07 13.92
C LEU A 9 -15.15 -4.04 14.61
N ARG A 10 -14.82 -2.96 15.32
CA ARG A 10 -13.58 -2.89 16.10
C ARG A 10 -13.55 -3.88 17.26
N GLY A 11 -14.68 -4.11 17.92
CA GLY A 11 -14.82 -5.16 18.94
C GLY A 11 -14.51 -6.54 18.36
N PHE A 12 -15.10 -6.84 17.22
CA PHE A 12 -14.81 -8.06 16.46
C PHE A 12 -13.33 -8.18 16.11
N VAL A 13 -12.74 -7.14 15.49
CA VAL A 13 -11.31 -7.15 15.15
C VAL A 13 -10.43 -7.34 16.36
N ARG A 14 -10.73 -6.68 17.50
CA ARG A 14 -9.95 -6.83 18.73
C ARG A 14 -9.98 -8.25 19.30
N VAL A 15 -11.10 -8.93 19.21
CA VAL A 15 -11.23 -10.29 19.70
C VAL A 15 -10.64 -11.29 18.72
N TRP A 16 -11.12 -11.25 17.48
CA TRP A 16 -10.71 -12.16 16.42
C TRP A 16 -9.23 -11.98 16.03
N GLY A 17 -8.79 -10.75 15.88
CA GLY A 17 -7.41 -10.43 15.52
C GLY A 17 -6.35 -10.87 16.56
N ARG A 18 -6.75 -11.18 17.81
CA ARG A 18 -5.83 -11.75 18.81
C ARG A 18 -5.49 -13.22 18.56
N LEU A 19 -6.28 -13.92 17.76
CA LEU A 19 -6.00 -15.30 17.41
C LEU A 19 -4.66 -15.42 16.65
N PRO A 20 -3.98 -16.58 16.73
CA PRO A 20 -2.78 -16.82 15.95
C PRO A 20 -3.04 -16.73 14.43
N LEU A 21 -2.06 -16.26 13.65
CA LEU A 21 -2.16 -16.17 12.19
C LEU A 21 -2.56 -17.50 11.51
N LYS A 22 -2.13 -18.65 12.05
CA LYS A 22 -2.52 -19.97 11.54
C LYS A 22 -4.05 -20.16 11.50
N VAL A 23 -4.77 -19.63 12.49
CA VAL A 23 -6.25 -19.68 12.52
C VAL A 23 -6.83 -18.80 11.41
N HIS A 24 -6.28 -17.60 11.24
CA HIS A 24 -6.70 -16.69 10.16
C HIS A 24 -6.50 -17.33 8.78
N TYR A 25 -5.38 -18.02 8.55
CA TYR A 25 -5.12 -18.69 7.26
C TYR A 25 -6.04 -19.87 6.97
N PHE A 26 -6.54 -20.56 7.99
CA PHE A 26 -7.61 -21.54 7.78
C PHE A 26 -8.85 -20.87 7.17
N PHE A 27 -9.25 -19.72 7.71
CA PHE A 27 -10.37 -18.95 7.16
C PHE A 27 -10.06 -18.29 5.82
N ALA A 28 -8.79 -17.94 5.54
CA ALA A 28 -8.39 -17.44 4.22
C ALA A 28 -8.66 -18.45 3.12
N GLY A 29 -8.41 -19.74 3.36
CA GLY A 29 -8.76 -20.81 2.40
C GLY A 29 -10.26 -20.86 2.07
N PHE A 30 -11.11 -20.76 3.08
CA PHE A 30 -12.55 -20.68 2.88
C PHE A 30 -12.97 -19.39 2.14
N LEU A 31 -12.37 -18.26 2.47
CA LEU A 31 -12.62 -16.99 1.78
C LEU A 31 -12.17 -17.05 0.31
N THR A 32 -11.05 -17.71 0.03
CA THR A 32 -10.59 -17.94 -1.35
C THR A 32 -11.64 -18.71 -2.15
N TRP A 33 -12.15 -19.81 -1.61
CA TRP A 33 -13.21 -20.60 -2.26
C TRP A 33 -14.45 -19.73 -2.52
N ILE A 34 -14.90 -18.92 -1.56
CA ILE A 34 -16.03 -18.02 -1.76
C ILE A 34 -15.76 -17.01 -2.88
N LEU A 35 -14.64 -16.28 -2.83
CA LEU A 35 -14.34 -15.21 -3.77
C LEU A 35 -14.07 -15.73 -5.19
N HIS A 36 -13.32 -16.82 -5.29
CA HIS A 36 -12.85 -17.36 -6.56
C HIS A 36 -13.88 -18.28 -7.22
N ASP A 37 -14.40 -19.28 -6.48
CA ASP A 37 -15.21 -20.36 -7.06
C ASP A 37 -16.71 -20.05 -7.01
N VAL A 38 -17.21 -19.53 -5.89
CA VAL A 38 -18.64 -19.27 -5.70
C VAL A 38 -19.04 -17.91 -6.32
N MET A 39 -18.43 -16.82 -5.86
CA MET A 39 -18.79 -15.47 -6.32
C MET A 39 -18.14 -15.08 -7.64
N LYS A 40 -17.06 -15.72 -8.02
CA LYS A 40 -16.23 -15.36 -9.19
C LYS A 40 -15.93 -13.85 -9.19
N TYR A 41 -15.57 -13.32 -8.01
CA TYR A 41 -15.46 -11.90 -7.74
C TYR A 41 -14.54 -11.20 -8.73
N ARG A 42 -15.12 -10.38 -9.61
CA ARG A 42 -14.43 -9.61 -10.67
C ARG A 42 -13.50 -10.45 -11.57
N ARG A 43 -13.81 -11.74 -11.77
CA ARG A 43 -12.96 -12.68 -12.53
C ARG A 43 -12.67 -12.19 -13.94
N ASP A 44 -13.67 -11.61 -14.62
CA ASP A 44 -13.47 -11.08 -15.97
C ASP A 44 -12.48 -9.93 -15.98
N VAL A 45 -12.55 -9.03 -14.98
CA VAL A 45 -11.59 -7.91 -14.83
C VAL A 45 -10.18 -8.44 -14.60
N VAL A 46 -10.02 -9.43 -13.71
CA VAL A 46 -8.71 -10.04 -13.41
C VAL A 46 -8.13 -10.67 -14.68
N MET A 47 -8.90 -11.49 -15.38
CA MET A 47 -8.41 -12.20 -16.60
C MET A 47 -8.10 -11.23 -17.73
N VAL A 48 -8.93 -10.20 -17.96
CA VAL A 48 -8.65 -9.18 -18.98
C VAL A 48 -7.39 -8.38 -18.65
N ASN A 49 -7.24 -7.95 -17.39
CA ASN A 49 -6.05 -7.23 -16.96
C ASN A 49 -4.79 -8.09 -17.14
N LEU A 50 -4.81 -9.34 -16.69
CA LEU A 50 -3.68 -10.27 -16.84
C LEU A 50 -3.34 -10.52 -18.31
N ALA A 51 -4.33 -10.82 -19.15
CA ALA A 51 -4.09 -11.12 -20.57
C ALA A 51 -3.50 -9.93 -21.34
N ARG A 52 -3.88 -8.71 -21.00
CA ARG A 52 -3.32 -7.50 -21.61
C ARG A 52 -1.93 -7.17 -21.09
N SER A 53 -1.66 -7.50 -19.82
CA SER A 53 -0.39 -7.20 -19.17
C SER A 53 0.71 -8.24 -19.44
N PHE A 54 0.31 -9.47 -19.79
CA PHE A 54 1.22 -10.59 -20.10
C PHE A 54 0.79 -11.27 -21.39
N PRO A 55 0.94 -10.58 -22.55
CA PRO A 55 0.51 -11.13 -23.84
C PRO A 55 1.29 -12.39 -24.26
N GLU A 56 2.45 -12.63 -23.66
CA GLU A 56 3.29 -13.82 -23.87
C GLU A 56 2.77 -15.07 -23.14
N MET A 57 1.92 -14.92 -22.12
CA MET A 57 1.41 -16.01 -21.32
C MET A 57 0.20 -16.68 -21.98
N ASN A 58 0.18 -18.01 -21.99
CA ASN A 58 -1.01 -18.75 -22.39
C ASN A 58 -2.09 -18.76 -21.30
N TYR A 59 -3.30 -19.20 -21.67
CA TYR A 59 -4.45 -19.20 -20.74
C TYR A 59 -4.19 -19.99 -19.44
N GLY A 60 -3.47 -21.12 -19.52
CA GLY A 60 -3.16 -21.94 -18.35
C GLY A 60 -2.24 -21.19 -17.34
N GLN A 61 -1.25 -20.46 -17.87
CA GLN A 61 -0.35 -19.63 -17.07
C GLN A 61 -1.11 -18.45 -16.43
N LEU A 62 -1.92 -17.74 -17.21
CA LEU A 62 -2.75 -16.62 -16.71
C LEU A 62 -3.72 -17.10 -15.61
N LYS A 63 -4.33 -18.29 -15.82
CA LYS A 63 -5.20 -18.90 -14.81
C LYS A 63 -4.45 -19.22 -13.54
N SER A 64 -3.25 -19.77 -13.61
CA SER A 64 -2.41 -20.05 -12.43
C SER A 64 -2.08 -18.77 -11.65
N VAL A 65 -1.74 -17.69 -12.35
CA VAL A 65 -1.51 -16.37 -11.71
C VAL A 65 -2.79 -15.86 -11.03
N ALA A 66 -3.95 -16.00 -11.68
CA ALA A 66 -5.23 -15.59 -11.10
C ALA A 66 -5.58 -16.42 -9.86
N ASP A 67 -5.37 -17.74 -9.88
CA ASP A 67 -5.62 -18.63 -8.75
C ASP A 67 -4.74 -18.24 -7.54
N GLU A 68 -3.45 -17.94 -7.76
CA GLU A 68 -2.54 -17.43 -6.72
C GLU A 68 -2.96 -16.05 -6.22
N PHE A 69 -3.37 -15.15 -7.12
CA PHE A 69 -3.86 -13.83 -6.75
C PHE A 69 -5.07 -13.90 -5.80
N TYR A 70 -6.07 -14.75 -6.07
CA TYR A 70 -7.23 -14.87 -5.17
C TYR A 70 -6.87 -15.46 -3.80
N ARG A 71 -5.90 -16.39 -3.75
CA ARG A 71 -5.35 -16.88 -2.48
C ARG A 71 -4.70 -15.75 -1.69
N HIS A 72 -3.83 -14.99 -2.34
CA HIS A 72 -3.16 -13.83 -1.72
C HIS A 72 -4.16 -12.75 -1.29
N LEU A 73 -5.14 -12.41 -2.14
CA LEU A 73 -6.18 -11.44 -1.79
C LEU A 73 -6.94 -11.84 -0.52
N SER A 74 -7.25 -13.12 -0.36
CA SER A 74 -7.91 -13.64 0.84
C SER A 74 -7.00 -13.58 2.08
N GLU A 75 -5.70 -13.80 1.90
CA GLU A 75 -4.70 -13.64 2.97
C GLU A 75 -4.59 -12.19 3.42
N ILE A 76 -4.58 -11.22 2.48
CA ILE A 76 -4.58 -9.78 2.80
C ILE A 76 -5.76 -9.42 3.72
N PHE A 77 -6.96 -9.90 3.44
CA PHE A 77 -8.13 -9.60 4.28
C PHE A 77 -8.00 -10.14 5.70
N VAL A 78 -7.57 -11.38 5.87
CA VAL A 78 -7.45 -11.96 7.21
C VAL A 78 -6.26 -11.40 7.98
N GLU A 79 -5.17 -11.09 7.31
CA GLU A 79 -4.01 -10.42 7.89
C GLU A 79 -4.33 -8.98 8.31
N ALA A 80 -5.17 -8.26 7.55
CA ALA A 80 -5.66 -6.93 7.95
C ALA A 80 -6.47 -7.00 9.27
N ILE A 81 -7.27 -8.05 9.46
CA ILE A 81 -7.99 -8.26 10.74
C ILE A 81 -7.00 -8.54 11.87
N TRP A 82 -6.02 -9.40 11.65
CA TRP A 82 -4.97 -9.71 12.63
C TRP A 82 -4.15 -8.46 12.98
N PHE A 83 -3.79 -7.65 11.98
CA PHE A 83 -3.07 -6.39 12.15
C PHE A 83 -3.85 -5.39 13.00
N GLY A 84 -5.16 -5.28 12.80
CA GLY A 84 -6.03 -4.37 13.56
C GLY A 84 -6.08 -4.62 15.08
N ALA A 85 -5.53 -5.74 15.56
CA ALA A 85 -5.35 -6.08 16.97
C ALA A 85 -3.88 -6.24 17.37
N SER A 86 -2.94 -5.77 16.54
CA SER A 86 -1.50 -5.90 16.76
C SER A 86 -0.91 -4.57 17.27
N ASP A 87 0.10 -4.70 18.13
CA ASP A 87 1.01 -3.62 18.53
C ASP A 87 2.40 -3.84 17.91
N TYR A 88 3.31 -2.91 18.11
CA TYR A 88 4.68 -3.01 17.57
C TYR A 88 5.43 -4.26 18.02
N LYS A 89 5.26 -4.67 19.28
CA LYS A 89 5.91 -5.88 19.78
C LYS A 89 5.41 -7.11 19.04
N ARG A 90 4.10 -7.24 18.86
CA ARG A 90 3.50 -8.37 18.16
C ARG A 90 3.88 -8.39 16.69
N LEU A 91 3.95 -7.23 16.03
CA LEU A 91 4.42 -7.11 14.64
C LEU A 91 5.86 -7.57 14.52
N HIS A 92 6.75 -7.07 15.38
CA HIS A 92 8.15 -7.47 15.43
C HIS A 92 8.31 -8.97 15.66
N ASP A 93 7.67 -9.52 16.70
CA ASP A 93 7.82 -10.92 17.09
C ASP A 93 7.29 -11.88 16.01
N SER A 94 6.24 -11.48 15.30
CA SER A 94 5.66 -12.30 14.22
C SER A 94 6.59 -12.44 13.02
N GLY A 95 7.43 -11.43 12.74
CA GLY A 95 8.27 -11.37 11.55
C GLY A 95 7.46 -11.40 10.26
N ILE A 96 6.20 -10.91 10.28
CA ILE A 96 5.33 -10.86 9.09
C ILE A 96 5.93 -9.98 7.98
N VAL A 97 6.64 -8.93 8.37
CA VAL A 97 7.37 -8.05 7.43
C VAL A 97 8.82 -7.91 7.89
N THR A 98 9.74 -7.94 6.93
CA THR A 98 11.14 -7.57 7.10
C THR A 98 11.47 -6.41 6.17
N ILE A 99 12.01 -5.33 6.70
CA ILE A 99 12.57 -4.21 5.92
C ILE A 99 13.98 -4.61 5.54
N THR A 100 14.27 -4.68 4.23
CA THR A 100 15.52 -5.27 3.71
C THR A 100 16.69 -4.29 3.69
N ASN A 101 16.42 -2.99 3.55
CA ASN A 101 17.42 -1.93 3.41
C ASN A 101 17.04 -0.67 4.18
N PRO A 102 16.98 -0.73 5.52
CA PRO A 102 16.60 0.41 6.36
C PRO A 102 17.52 1.62 6.19
N GLU A 103 18.80 1.40 5.88
CA GLU A 103 19.81 2.42 5.64
C GLU A 103 19.42 3.36 4.47
N VAL A 104 18.83 2.83 3.41
CA VAL A 104 18.37 3.64 2.26
C VAL A 104 17.26 4.61 2.66
N PHE A 105 16.32 4.14 3.48
CA PHE A 105 15.28 5.00 4.04
C PHE A 105 15.88 6.06 4.96
N ASN A 106 16.77 5.66 5.88
CA ASN A 106 17.36 6.55 6.87
C ASN A 106 18.20 7.65 6.20
N GLU A 107 19.03 7.28 5.22
CA GLU A 107 19.81 8.25 4.45
C GLU A 107 18.91 9.28 3.76
N MET A 108 17.87 8.86 3.06
CA MET A 108 16.92 9.77 2.42
C MET A 108 16.19 10.63 3.46
N PHE A 109 15.71 10.00 4.54
CA PHE A 109 14.94 10.70 5.55
C PHE A 109 15.78 11.71 6.30
N ASP A 110 17.04 11.43 6.60
CA ASP A 110 17.92 12.34 7.32
C ASP A 110 18.31 13.57 6.49
N ASN A 111 18.57 13.38 5.19
CA ASN A 111 19.08 14.42 4.30
C ASN A 111 17.99 15.28 3.64
N ALA A 112 16.80 14.74 3.37
CA ALA A 112 15.70 15.51 2.77
C ALA A 112 14.95 16.35 3.81
N SER A 113 14.35 17.46 3.38
CA SER A 113 13.45 18.27 4.22
C SER A 113 12.22 17.48 4.66
N ASN A 114 11.62 16.77 3.72
CA ASN A 114 10.49 15.86 3.87
C ASN A 114 10.64 14.72 2.86
N VAL A 115 9.95 13.60 3.08
CA VAL A 115 9.98 12.46 2.18
C VAL A 115 8.57 12.12 1.66
N THR A 116 8.46 11.95 0.37
CA THR A 116 7.29 11.36 -0.30
C THR A 116 7.59 9.91 -0.62
N MET A 117 6.84 8.99 -0.05
CA MET A 117 6.93 7.56 -0.34
C MET A 117 5.78 7.13 -1.23
N LEU A 118 6.11 6.68 -2.42
CA LEU A 118 5.16 6.12 -3.39
C LEU A 118 5.07 4.61 -3.21
N PHE A 119 3.87 4.13 -2.99
CA PHE A 119 3.55 2.74 -2.75
C PHE A 119 2.45 2.27 -3.71
N SER A 120 2.27 0.97 -3.84
CA SER A 120 1.26 0.36 -4.71
C SER A 120 0.37 -0.63 -3.96
N HIS A 121 -0.65 -1.16 -4.62
CA HIS A 121 -1.43 -2.29 -4.11
C HIS A 121 -0.73 -3.64 -4.39
N CYS A 122 0.60 -3.69 -4.23
CA CYS A 122 1.38 -4.92 -4.17
C CYS A 122 1.56 -5.40 -2.73
N GLY A 123 1.68 -6.70 -2.53
CA GLY A 123 1.82 -7.29 -1.20
C GLY A 123 0.58 -7.07 -0.33
N ASN A 124 0.79 -6.75 0.93
CA ASN A 124 -0.31 -6.42 1.85
C ASN A 124 -0.27 -4.95 2.27
N TRP A 125 -0.90 -4.11 1.48
CA TRP A 125 -0.97 -2.65 1.73
C TRP A 125 -1.77 -2.27 2.99
N GLU A 126 -2.62 -3.16 3.52
CA GLU A 126 -3.43 -2.87 4.72
C GLU A 126 -2.60 -2.90 6.01
N ILE A 127 -1.42 -3.53 6.00
CA ILE A 127 -0.54 -3.60 7.17
C ILE A 127 0.57 -2.55 7.16
N LEU A 128 0.63 -1.67 6.14
CA LEU A 128 1.68 -0.64 6.02
C LEU A 128 1.79 0.28 7.25
N GLY A 129 0.69 0.54 7.95
CA GLY A 129 0.69 1.35 9.17
C GLY A 129 1.54 0.79 10.32
N GLY A 130 2.01 -0.44 10.20
CA GLY A 130 2.92 -1.08 11.16
C GLY A 130 4.41 -0.85 10.91
N ILE A 131 4.78 0.01 9.97
CA ILE A 131 6.17 0.17 9.47
C ILE A 131 7.21 0.34 10.59
N LEU A 132 6.87 1.02 11.68
CA LEU A 132 7.76 1.22 12.84
C LEU A 132 7.89 -0.01 13.75
N GLY A 133 7.01 -0.99 13.59
CA GLY A 133 7.01 -2.23 14.37
C GLY A 133 7.64 -3.42 13.66
N TYR A 134 8.06 -3.27 12.40
CA TYR A 134 8.61 -4.38 11.63
C TYR A 134 10.10 -4.60 11.93
N ARG A 135 10.55 -5.83 11.66
CA ARG A 135 11.98 -6.16 11.70
C ARG A 135 12.69 -5.50 10.54
N THR A 136 13.95 -5.19 10.76
CA THR A 136 14.87 -4.81 9.71
C THR A 136 15.92 -5.92 9.53
N SER A 137 16.46 -6.07 8.35
CA SER A 137 17.49 -7.09 8.04
C SER A 137 18.78 -6.88 8.83
N THR A 138 19.11 -5.61 9.12
CA THR A 138 20.35 -5.21 9.81
C THR A 138 20.15 -5.05 11.33
N GLY A 139 18.93 -5.01 11.82
CA GLY A 139 18.61 -4.61 13.20
C GLY A 139 18.58 -3.09 13.43
N GLU A 140 18.97 -2.29 12.43
CA GLU A 140 18.90 -0.84 12.47
C GLU A 140 17.44 -0.36 12.38
N LYS A 141 17.05 0.55 13.28
CA LYS A 141 15.69 1.11 13.26
C LYS A 141 15.56 2.21 12.21
N LEU A 142 14.35 2.40 11.71
CA LEU A 142 14.05 3.58 10.89
C LEU A 142 14.13 4.85 11.76
N HIS A 143 14.76 5.90 11.23
CA HIS A 143 14.88 7.22 11.86
C HIS A 143 13.55 8.00 11.75
N LEU A 144 12.43 7.34 12.00
CA LEU A 144 11.08 7.84 11.80
C LEU A 144 10.28 7.71 13.09
N GLU A 145 9.59 8.80 13.48
CA GLU A 145 8.65 8.80 14.61
C GLU A 145 7.20 8.76 14.10
N GLU A 146 6.28 8.20 14.91
CA GLU A 146 4.85 8.13 14.56
C GLU A 146 4.26 9.48 14.14
N ARG A 147 4.59 10.54 14.88
CA ARG A 147 4.09 11.90 14.64
C ARG A 147 4.54 12.48 13.28
N GLN A 148 5.54 11.88 12.63
CA GLN A 148 6.05 12.30 11.33
C GLN A 148 5.33 11.62 10.18
N ILE A 149 4.56 10.56 10.43
CA ILE A 149 3.85 9.79 9.40
C ILE A 149 2.59 10.53 8.95
N ARG A 150 2.37 10.60 7.63
CA ARG A 150 1.18 11.12 6.98
C ARG A 150 0.73 10.15 5.90
N VAL A 151 -0.26 9.30 6.21
CA VAL A 151 -0.87 8.40 5.23
C VAL A 151 -1.92 9.14 4.44
N VAL A 152 -1.70 9.31 3.15
CA VAL A 152 -2.64 9.99 2.26
C VAL A 152 -3.65 8.97 1.75
N TYR A 153 -4.93 9.28 1.88
CA TYR A 153 -6.01 8.38 1.49
C TYR A 153 -7.12 9.14 0.78
N LYS A 154 -7.97 8.42 0.06
CA LYS A 154 -9.22 8.93 -0.48
C LYS A 154 -10.39 8.39 0.34
N GLU A 155 -11.32 9.27 0.71
CA GLU A 155 -12.56 8.85 1.39
C GLU A 155 -13.33 7.81 0.59
N LEU A 156 -13.79 6.76 1.29
CA LEU A 156 -14.62 5.72 0.71
C LEU A 156 -16.09 6.19 0.69
N HIS A 157 -16.86 5.74 -0.31
CA HIS A 157 -18.28 6.06 -0.42
C HIS A 157 -19.09 5.64 0.83
N SER A 158 -18.76 4.48 1.41
CA SER A 158 -19.35 4.03 2.68
C SER A 158 -18.62 4.65 3.85
N LYS A 159 -19.25 5.58 4.54
CA LYS A 159 -18.68 6.23 5.74
C LYS A 159 -18.36 5.23 6.87
N LEU A 160 -19.08 4.11 6.96
CA LEU A 160 -18.80 3.04 7.92
C LEU A 160 -17.48 2.34 7.58
N SER A 161 -17.32 1.95 6.32
CA SER A 161 -16.08 1.34 5.83
C SER A 161 -14.90 2.30 5.94
N ASP A 162 -15.11 3.58 5.60
CA ASP A 162 -14.09 4.62 5.69
C ASP A 162 -13.54 4.77 7.11
N ASP A 163 -14.43 4.95 8.10
CA ASP A 163 -14.04 5.04 9.51
C ASP A 163 -13.34 3.76 10.00
N PHE A 164 -13.83 2.59 9.57
CA PHE A 164 -13.25 1.30 9.95
C PHE A 164 -11.82 1.15 9.41
N PHE A 165 -11.62 1.33 8.10
CA PHE A 165 -10.30 1.17 7.49
C PHE A 165 -9.29 2.22 7.96
N LYS A 166 -9.70 3.49 8.16
CA LYS A 166 -8.84 4.51 8.78
C LYS A 166 -8.29 4.04 10.11
N LEU A 167 -9.18 3.58 10.99
CA LEU A 167 -8.80 3.15 12.33
C LEU A 167 -7.99 1.85 12.32
N ASN A 168 -8.22 0.98 11.33
CA ASN A 168 -7.47 -0.26 11.18
C ASN A 168 -6.02 0.02 10.72
N ARG A 169 -5.84 0.90 9.74
CA ARG A 169 -4.51 1.27 9.20
C ARG A 169 -3.59 1.92 10.22
N ILE A 170 -4.14 2.58 11.23
CA ILE A 170 -3.37 3.20 12.31
C ILE A 170 -3.43 2.39 13.62
N ALA A 171 -3.91 1.14 13.57
CA ALA A 171 -4.16 0.35 14.78
C ALA A 171 -2.90 0.06 15.60
N ALA A 172 -1.75 -0.08 14.95
CA ALA A 172 -0.47 -0.31 15.58
C ALA A 172 0.17 0.95 16.18
N LEU A 173 -0.27 2.17 15.78
CA LEU A 173 0.28 3.42 16.27
C LEU A 173 -0.20 3.69 17.70
N VAL A 174 0.73 4.01 18.59
CA VAL A 174 0.45 4.30 20.00
C VAL A 174 0.03 5.76 20.18
N TYR A 175 0.73 6.68 19.53
CA TYR A 175 0.52 8.13 19.62
C TYR A 175 -0.18 8.70 18.40
N GLY A 176 -0.36 7.88 17.37
CA GLY A 176 -0.98 8.29 16.10
C GLY A 176 -2.47 8.52 16.29
N GLY A 177 -2.84 9.77 16.55
CA GLY A 177 -4.20 10.20 16.37
C GLY A 177 -4.60 10.17 14.88
N THR A 178 -5.84 10.50 14.59
CA THR A 178 -6.36 10.67 13.23
C THR A 178 -5.58 11.69 12.38
N GLU A 179 -4.64 12.43 12.97
CA GLU A 179 -3.75 13.38 12.30
C GLU A 179 -2.74 12.71 11.36
N CYS A 180 -2.41 11.43 11.60
CA CYS A 180 -1.55 10.64 10.70
C CYS A 180 -2.25 10.30 9.38
N VAL A 181 -3.58 10.42 9.30
CA VAL A 181 -4.36 10.06 8.13
C VAL A 181 -4.90 11.33 7.47
N VAL A 182 -4.42 11.65 6.27
CA VAL A 182 -4.74 12.89 5.57
C VAL A 182 -5.56 12.59 4.31
N GLU A 183 -6.71 13.22 4.19
CA GLU A 183 -7.55 13.11 3.00
C GLU A 183 -6.86 13.81 1.80
N SER A 184 -6.88 13.17 0.63
CA SER A 184 -6.09 13.56 -0.54
C SER A 184 -6.35 14.99 -1.05
N SER A 185 -7.57 15.50 -0.94
CA SER A 185 -7.92 16.89 -1.33
C SER A 185 -7.27 17.95 -0.43
N ARG A 186 -6.86 17.56 0.78
CA ARG A 186 -6.29 18.46 1.81
C ARG A 186 -4.77 18.40 1.87
N ILE A 187 -4.15 17.45 1.15
CA ILE A 187 -2.73 17.12 1.35
C ILE A 187 -1.79 18.30 1.08
N LEU A 188 -2.01 19.06 0.00
CA LEU A 188 -1.16 20.21 -0.30
C LEU A 188 -1.18 21.25 0.82
N ARG A 189 -2.37 21.53 1.38
CA ARG A 189 -2.50 22.46 2.52
C ARG A 189 -1.78 21.94 3.77
N VAL A 190 -1.90 20.63 4.03
CA VAL A 190 -1.23 20.00 5.18
C VAL A 190 0.28 20.02 5.00
N ALA A 191 0.78 19.69 3.81
CA ALA A 191 2.20 19.70 3.50
C ALA A 191 2.80 21.12 3.61
N LEU A 192 2.13 22.13 3.08
CA LEU A 192 2.55 23.53 3.21
C LEU A 192 2.59 23.99 4.68
N LYS A 193 1.57 23.61 5.48
CA LYS A 193 1.54 23.96 6.92
C LYS A 193 2.67 23.27 7.72
N ASN A 194 3.10 22.12 7.28
CA ASN A 194 4.13 21.30 7.93
C ASN A 194 5.48 21.32 7.19
N LYS A 195 5.71 22.25 6.26
CA LYS A 195 6.94 22.28 5.45
C LYS A 195 8.23 22.29 6.28
N ASP A 196 8.20 22.93 7.45
CA ASP A 196 9.33 23.04 8.38
C ASP A 196 9.36 21.91 9.44
N LYS A 197 8.43 20.93 9.33
CA LYS A 197 8.34 19.77 10.22
C LYS A 197 8.62 18.51 9.42
N LYS A 198 9.75 17.88 9.67
CA LYS A 198 10.14 16.64 8.99
C LYS A 198 9.02 15.62 9.04
N SER A 199 8.58 15.18 7.87
CA SER A 199 7.44 14.27 7.71
C SER A 199 7.65 13.29 6.55
N LEU A 200 7.09 12.09 6.73
CA LEU A 200 6.94 11.08 5.69
C LEU A 200 5.51 11.10 5.15
N TYR A 201 5.34 11.39 3.87
CA TYR A 201 4.05 11.36 3.16
C TYR A 201 3.94 10.07 2.36
N ILE A 202 2.99 9.20 2.70
CA ILE A 202 2.79 7.90 2.09
C ILE A 202 1.60 7.96 1.15
N TYR A 203 1.82 7.63 -0.14
CA TYR A 203 0.79 7.59 -1.16
C TYR A 203 0.73 6.22 -1.82
N ILE A 204 -0.49 5.67 -1.96
CA ILE A 204 -0.74 4.54 -2.85
C ILE A 204 -1.18 5.12 -4.20
N ALA A 205 -0.33 5.01 -5.23
CA ALA A 205 -0.42 5.84 -6.44
C ALA A 205 -0.78 5.06 -7.72
N ASP A 206 -1.06 3.76 -7.65
CA ASP A 206 -1.22 2.87 -8.80
C ASP A 206 -2.64 2.77 -9.37
N GLN A 207 -3.63 3.46 -8.80
CA GLN A 207 -5.01 3.39 -9.27
C GLN A 207 -5.35 4.43 -10.34
N PHE A 208 -6.45 4.18 -11.08
CA PHE A 208 -6.95 5.09 -12.11
C PHE A 208 -7.35 6.44 -11.53
N PRO A 209 -6.99 7.58 -12.18
CA PRO A 209 -7.38 8.92 -11.74
C PRO A 209 -8.90 9.08 -11.71
N TYR A 210 -9.44 9.59 -10.61
CA TYR A 210 -10.87 9.88 -10.50
C TYR A 210 -11.24 11.26 -10.99
N VAL A 211 -10.28 12.20 -10.96
CA VAL A 211 -10.44 13.58 -11.45
C VAL A 211 -9.45 13.79 -12.57
N VAL A 212 -9.96 14.16 -13.73
CA VAL A 212 -9.20 14.21 -14.99
C VAL A 212 -8.30 15.45 -15.09
N SER A 213 -8.25 16.32 -14.09
CA SER A 213 -7.61 17.63 -14.18
C SER A 213 -6.12 17.68 -13.83
N ASN A 214 -5.54 16.59 -13.30
CA ASN A 214 -4.12 16.58 -12.91
C ASN A 214 -3.52 15.19 -13.06
N TYR A 215 -3.28 14.79 -14.30
CA TYR A 215 -2.71 13.51 -14.68
C TYR A 215 -1.72 13.64 -15.83
N CYS A 216 -0.83 12.68 -15.98
CA CYS A 216 -0.06 12.48 -17.19
C CYS A 216 -0.47 11.17 -17.88
N ALA A 217 -0.28 11.11 -19.19
CA ALA A 217 -0.43 9.89 -19.97
C ALA A 217 0.93 9.22 -20.14
N GLY A 218 0.93 7.89 -20.16
CA GLY A 218 2.12 7.06 -20.38
C GLY A 218 1.71 5.66 -20.79
N GLU A 219 2.67 4.75 -20.81
CA GLU A 219 2.44 3.32 -20.98
C GLU A 219 2.80 2.61 -19.68
N PHE A 220 2.03 1.57 -19.34
CA PHE A 220 2.27 0.70 -18.19
C PHE A 220 1.67 -0.66 -18.47
N MET A 221 2.45 -1.72 -18.32
CA MET A 221 2.03 -3.09 -18.60
C MET A 221 1.39 -3.26 -20.00
N HIS A 222 2.06 -2.71 -21.02
CA HIS A 222 1.61 -2.70 -22.43
C HIS A 222 0.29 -1.99 -22.70
N GLN A 223 -0.14 -1.08 -21.82
CA GLN A 223 -1.42 -0.41 -21.96
C GLN A 223 -1.28 1.10 -21.76
N PRO A 224 -1.96 1.93 -22.61
CA PRO A 224 -2.05 3.36 -22.36
C PRO A 224 -2.61 3.62 -20.96
N THR A 225 -1.90 4.42 -20.19
CA THR A 225 -2.17 4.55 -18.76
C THR A 225 -2.17 6.01 -18.35
N LEU A 226 -3.18 6.40 -17.55
CA LEU A 226 -3.22 7.69 -16.89
C LEU A 226 -2.67 7.56 -15.46
N ALA A 227 -1.77 8.45 -15.08
CA ALA A 227 -1.16 8.55 -13.76
C ALA A 227 -1.55 9.84 -13.05
N MET A 228 -1.93 9.75 -11.78
CA MET A 228 -2.22 10.94 -10.95
C MET A 228 -0.94 11.67 -10.60
N LEU A 229 -0.91 13.00 -10.81
CA LEU A 229 0.24 13.86 -10.48
C LEU A 229 0.17 14.49 -9.08
N GLY A 230 -0.84 14.15 -8.27
CA GLY A 230 -1.03 14.78 -6.97
C GLY A 230 0.14 14.60 -6.00
N SER A 231 0.68 13.38 -5.91
CA SER A 231 1.81 13.05 -5.04
C SER A 231 3.12 13.67 -5.53
N SER A 232 3.44 13.46 -6.82
CA SER A 232 4.65 14.00 -7.44
C SER A 232 4.64 15.53 -7.53
N GLY A 233 3.47 16.14 -7.78
CA GLY A 233 3.32 17.60 -7.80
C GLY A 233 3.53 18.24 -6.41
N VAL A 234 3.08 17.61 -5.33
CA VAL A 234 3.38 18.07 -3.96
C VAL A 234 4.86 17.92 -3.66
N ALA A 235 5.46 16.77 -4.01
CA ALA A 235 6.88 16.52 -3.82
C ALA A 235 7.75 17.54 -4.58
N HIS A 236 7.45 17.77 -5.87
CA HIS A 236 8.14 18.75 -6.71
C HIS A 236 8.06 20.17 -6.14
N LYS A 237 6.84 20.60 -5.77
CA LYS A 237 6.62 21.95 -5.25
C LYS A 237 7.35 22.24 -3.94
N LEU A 238 7.60 21.21 -3.13
CA LEU A 238 8.16 21.38 -1.78
C LEU A 238 9.58 20.79 -1.66
N GLY A 239 10.19 20.31 -2.73
CA GLY A 239 11.55 19.75 -2.74
C GLY A 239 11.70 18.53 -1.85
N HIS A 240 10.71 17.61 -1.84
CA HIS A 240 10.81 16.38 -1.06
C HIS A 240 11.81 15.40 -1.69
N GLY A 241 12.47 14.58 -0.87
CA GLY A 241 13.02 13.32 -1.35
C GLY A 241 11.89 12.37 -1.74
N VAL A 242 12.07 11.57 -2.78
CA VAL A 242 11.05 10.62 -3.24
C VAL A 242 11.59 9.20 -3.21
N LEU A 243 10.90 8.33 -2.47
CA LEU A 243 11.15 6.90 -2.39
C LEU A 243 10.01 6.10 -3.02
N TYR A 244 10.37 5.03 -3.72
CA TYR A 244 9.47 3.93 -4.04
C TYR A 244 9.56 2.87 -2.95
N LEU A 245 8.41 2.34 -2.49
CA LEU A 245 8.35 1.21 -1.59
C LEU A 245 7.83 -0.02 -2.33
N LYS A 246 8.67 -1.03 -2.49
CA LYS A 246 8.32 -2.38 -2.89
C LYS A 246 7.84 -3.17 -1.68
N MET A 247 6.72 -3.87 -1.81
CA MET A 247 6.30 -4.88 -0.85
C MET A 247 6.08 -6.21 -1.57
N LYS A 248 7.02 -7.13 -1.42
CA LYS A 248 7.01 -8.45 -2.03
C LYS A 248 6.49 -9.48 -1.04
N ARG A 249 5.49 -10.28 -1.45
CA ARG A 249 5.11 -11.49 -0.73
C ARG A 249 6.12 -12.59 -1.05
N VAL A 250 6.90 -13.00 -0.07
CA VAL A 250 7.87 -14.11 -0.21
C VAL A 250 7.15 -15.45 -0.09
N GLU A 251 6.32 -15.54 0.95
CA GLU A 251 5.46 -16.69 1.22
C GLU A 251 4.25 -16.26 2.06
N ARG A 252 3.37 -17.16 2.38
CA ARG A 252 2.23 -16.87 3.25
C ARG A 252 2.67 -16.30 4.60
N GLY A 253 2.24 -15.07 4.89
CA GLY A 253 2.57 -14.38 6.14
C GLY A 253 4.02 -13.90 6.24
N ARG A 254 4.70 -13.77 5.11
CA ARG A 254 6.06 -13.23 5.04
C ARG A 254 6.17 -12.26 3.87
N TYR A 255 6.50 -11.03 4.21
CA TYR A 255 6.69 -9.94 3.25
C TYR A 255 8.06 -9.30 3.43
N GLU A 256 8.60 -8.81 2.35
CA GLU A 256 9.79 -7.95 2.33
C GLU A 256 9.39 -6.55 1.87
N MET A 257 9.86 -5.54 2.61
CA MET A 257 9.79 -4.14 2.23
C MET A 257 11.17 -3.66 1.81
N THR A 258 11.27 -3.10 0.60
CA THR A 258 12.53 -2.57 0.06
C THR A 258 12.29 -1.15 -0.44
N PHE A 259 13.17 -0.22 -0.07
CA PHE A 259 13.11 1.16 -0.52
C PHE A 259 14.01 1.39 -1.72
N THR A 260 13.52 2.10 -2.74
CA THR A 260 14.30 2.51 -3.90
C THR A 260 14.19 4.02 -4.08
N PRO A 261 15.30 4.78 -4.08
CA PRO A 261 15.28 6.21 -4.34
C PRO A 261 14.83 6.51 -5.78
N ILE A 262 13.84 7.40 -5.93
CA ILE A 262 13.45 7.97 -7.24
C ILE A 262 14.24 9.25 -7.48
N CYS A 263 14.30 10.15 -6.50
CA CYS A 263 15.15 11.33 -6.50
C CYS A 263 15.36 11.86 -5.08
N ASN A 264 16.50 12.51 -4.84
CA ASN A 264 16.83 13.11 -3.53
C ASN A 264 16.16 14.47 -3.33
N ASP A 265 15.87 15.19 -4.42
CA ASP A 265 15.15 16.46 -4.45
C ASP A 265 14.22 16.50 -5.66
N ALA A 266 12.93 16.42 -5.39
CA ALA A 266 11.89 16.42 -6.42
C ALA A 266 11.74 17.75 -7.14
N SER A 267 12.26 18.87 -6.61
CA SER A 267 12.21 20.17 -7.29
C SER A 267 13.02 20.18 -8.59
N SER A 268 14.01 19.28 -8.72
CA SER A 268 14.87 19.11 -9.88
C SER A 268 14.28 18.20 -10.98
N MET A 269 13.13 17.56 -10.73
CA MET A 269 12.54 16.56 -11.63
C MET A 269 11.06 16.90 -11.92
N ALA A 270 10.62 16.84 -13.18
CA ALA A 270 9.21 17.06 -13.50
C ALA A 270 8.30 16.02 -12.80
N PRO A 271 7.10 16.42 -12.34
CA PRO A 271 6.16 15.50 -11.71
C PRO A 271 5.83 14.26 -12.54
N GLU A 272 5.76 14.42 -13.86
CA GLU A 272 5.52 13.36 -14.84
C GLU A 272 6.65 12.35 -14.86
N ASP A 273 7.90 12.81 -14.78
CA ASP A 273 9.08 11.96 -14.79
C ASP A 273 9.22 11.16 -13.49
N ILE A 274 8.84 11.76 -12.36
CA ILE A 274 8.74 11.05 -11.06
C ILE A 274 7.74 9.90 -11.17
N MET A 275 6.55 10.16 -11.75
CA MET A 275 5.53 9.12 -11.91
C MET A 275 5.93 8.07 -12.94
N ARG A 276 6.67 8.45 -14.00
CA ARG A 276 7.20 7.47 -14.96
C ARG A 276 8.13 6.49 -14.25
N LYS A 277 9.14 6.98 -13.52
CA LYS A 277 10.04 6.12 -12.74
C LYS A 277 9.31 5.23 -11.72
N TYR A 278 8.27 5.77 -11.08
CA TYR A 278 7.41 4.98 -10.19
C TYR A 278 6.75 3.82 -10.92
N PHE A 279 6.17 4.04 -12.11
CA PHE A 279 5.52 2.97 -12.88
C PHE A 279 6.51 1.98 -13.46
N ASP A 280 7.72 2.41 -13.85
CA ASP A 280 8.79 1.52 -14.30
C ASP A 280 9.17 0.54 -13.19
N LEU A 281 9.41 1.01 -11.97
CA LEU A 281 9.70 0.18 -10.80
C LEU A 281 8.53 -0.73 -10.42
N LEU A 282 7.30 -0.24 -10.51
CA LEU A 282 6.11 -1.04 -10.25
C LEU A 282 5.93 -2.14 -11.30
N GLU A 283 6.20 -1.86 -12.57
CA GLU A 283 6.14 -2.86 -13.63
C GLU A 283 7.16 -3.98 -13.41
N GLU A 284 8.40 -3.65 -13.02
CA GLU A 284 9.41 -4.64 -12.63
C GLU A 284 8.91 -5.54 -11.50
N ASP A 285 8.32 -4.98 -10.45
CA ASP A 285 7.77 -5.74 -9.33
C ASP A 285 6.63 -6.67 -9.72
N ILE A 286 5.72 -6.21 -10.58
CA ILE A 286 4.60 -7.02 -11.07
C ILE A 286 5.12 -8.14 -11.98
N ARG A 287 6.12 -7.88 -12.82
CA ARG A 287 6.73 -8.92 -13.68
C ARG A 287 7.48 -9.97 -12.85
N GLU A 288 8.16 -9.55 -11.78
CA GLU A 288 8.85 -10.47 -10.87
C GLU A 288 7.86 -11.38 -10.11
N THR A 289 6.71 -10.81 -9.68
CA THR A 289 5.72 -11.55 -8.88
C THR A 289 4.30 -11.19 -9.34
N PRO A 290 3.81 -11.76 -10.47
CA PRO A 290 2.56 -11.33 -11.11
C PRO A 290 1.33 -11.43 -10.21
N HIS A 291 1.23 -12.40 -9.32
CA HIS A 291 0.07 -12.55 -8.42
C HIS A 291 0.04 -11.56 -7.24
N ASN A 292 1.09 -10.75 -7.08
CA ASN A 292 1.26 -9.87 -5.90
C ASN A 292 0.51 -8.54 -6.01
N TRP A 293 0.01 -8.16 -7.18
CA TRP A 293 -0.69 -6.89 -7.44
C TRP A 293 -2.22 -7.04 -7.46
N LEU A 294 -2.94 -5.93 -7.18
CA LEU A 294 -4.42 -5.90 -7.07
C LEU A 294 -5.12 -5.94 -8.44
N TRP A 295 -5.20 -7.09 -9.07
CA TRP A 295 -5.79 -7.29 -10.40
C TRP A 295 -7.30 -7.02 -10.48
N THR A 296 -8.02 -6.98 -9.37
CA THR A 296 -9.46 -6.68 -9.36
C THR A 296 -9.78 -5.21 -9.63
N HIS A 297 -8.82 -4.30 -9.60
CA HIS A 297 -9.03 -2.91 -9.92
C HIS A 297 -9.21 -2.70 -11.44
N LYS A 298 -10.23 -1.92 -11.86
CA LYS A 298 -10.39 -1.50 -13.26
C LYS A 298 -9.39 -0.38 -13.56
N ARG A 299 -8.11 -0.73 -13.68
CA ARG A 299 -7.01 0.21 -13.87
C ARG A 299 -7.07 0.90 -15.23
N TRP A 300 -7.43 0.16 -16.24
CA TRP A 300 -7.56 0.62 -17.62
C TRP A 300 -9.04 0.67 -17.99
N LYS A 301 -9.54 1.89 -18.24
CA LYS A 301 -10.94 2.16 -18.62
C LYS A 301 -10.99 2.70 -20.03
#